data_f1573e57055956db2e50a9399d77fd53
#
_entry.id   f1573e57055956db2e50a9399d77fd53
#
_cell.length_a   1.000
_cell.length_b   1.000
_cell.length_c   1.000
_cell.angle_alpha   90.00
_cell.angle_beta   90.00
_cell.angle_gamma   90.00
#
_symmetry.space_group_name_H-M   'P 1'
#
loop_
_entity.id
_entity.type
_entity.pdbx_description
1 polymer ?
#
loop_
_entity_poly.entity_id
_entity_poly.type
_entity_poly.pdbx_seq_one_letter_code
_entity_poly.pdbx_strand_id
1 'polypeptide(L)'
;MFAFPAMPGNPAWSVRGTDMIMMRFLFLFFLVCSVQAETLTGRVVGIADGDTITVLDANRQQHKIRLSGIDAPEKAQPFGDRSKENLATLVFDKQVVVESNKQDRYGRTVGKVLVNGADANLAQVKAGMAWWYREYANEQSDVDRRLYEQAEQQAQTQRIGLWSDKNPVPPWDFRHAKAGVNVDQQCPCSVTARCTGPKGGRYCLTESGSKKYQ
;
A
#
# COMPACT_ATOMS: atom_id res chain seq x y z
N MET A 1 15.16 -4.66 -93.91
CA MET A 1 15.37 -6.01 -93.38
C MET A 1 16.25 -5.83 -92.14
N PHE A 2 15.64 -5.56 -90.97
CA PHE A 2 16.39 -5.31 -89.75
C PHE A 2 16.10 -6.49 -88.83
N ALA A 3 17.14 -7.21 -88.45
CA ALA A 3 17.09 -8.35 -87.48
C ALA A 3 17.17 -7.82 -86.06
N PHE A 4 16.23 -8.23 -85.20
CA PHE A 4 16.26 -7.97 -83.77
C PHE A 4 17.11 -9.06 -83.07
N PRO A 5 17.97 -8.69 -82.09
CA PRO A 5 18.67 -9.64 -81.28
C PRO A 5 17.82 -10.20 -80.14
N ALA A 6 18.00 -11.46 -79.84
CA ALA A 6 17.32 -12.20 -78.79
C ALA A 6 17.76 -11.73 -77.40
N MET A 7 16.77 -11.61 -76.45
CA MET A 7 16.99 -11.30 -75.04
C MET A 7 17.50 -12.56 -74.30
N PRO A 8 18.43 -12.39 -73.32
CA PRO A 8 18.86 -13.50 -72.49
C PRO A 8 17.86 -13.76 -71.34
N GLY A 9 17.69 -15.04 -71.02
CA GLY A 9 16.75 -15.55 -70.03
C GLY A 9 17.05 -15.08 -68.61
N ASN A 10 15.98 -14.91 -67.84
CA ASN A 10 16.01 -14.58 -66.41
C ASN A 10 16.59 -15.73 -65.59
N PRO A 11 17.48 -15.50 -64.61
CA PRO A 11 17.87 -16.48 -63.63
C PRO A 11 16.76 -16.70 -62.59
N ALA A 12 16.34 -17.94 -62.43
CA ALA A 12 15.44 -18.35 -61.38
C ALA A 12 16.10 -18.14 -59.98
N TRP A 13 15.54 -17.25 -59.20
CA TRP A 13 15.93 -17.04 -57.80
C TRP A 13 15.36 -18.20 -56.96
N SER A 14 16.23 -19.14 -56.56
CA SER A 14 15.94 -20.16 -55.59
C SER A 14 15.94 -19.52 -54.21
N VAL A 15 14.77 -19.27 -53.64
CA VAL A 15 14.61 -18.85 -52.24
C VAL A 15 14.91 -20.10 -51.34
N ARG A 16 16.09 -20.12 -50.77
CA ARG A 16 16.47 -21.15 -49.78
C ARG A 16 15.65 -20.95 -48.51
N GLY A 17 15.07 -22.07 -48.02
CA GLY A 17 14.13 -22.14 -46.89
C GLY A 17 14.68 -21.80 -45.48
N THR A 18 15.70 -20.96 -45.38
CA THR A 18 16.28 -20.54 -44.09
C THR A 18 15.67 -19.24 -43.52
N ASP A 19 14.97 -18.45 -44.35
CA ASP A 19 14.45 -17.17 -43.90
C ASP A 19 13.09 -17.27 -43.17
N MET A 20 12.40 -18.41 -43.31
CA MET A 20 11.10 -18.63 -42.66
C MET A 20 11.21 -19.02 -41.17
N ILE A 21 12.38 -19.45 -40.70
CA ILE A 21 12.60 -19.87 -39.31
C ILE A 21 12.93 -18.64 -38.45
N MET A 22 13.67 -17.66 -38.97
CA MET A 22 13.99 -16.43 -38.25
C MET A 22 12.78 -15.52 -38.00
N MET A 23 11.80 -15.51 -38.92
CA MET A 23 10.59 -14.69 -38.77
C MET A 23 9.61 -15.26 -37.71
N ARG A 24 9.68 -16.57 -37.39
CA ARG A 24 8.87 -17.18 -36.32
C ARG A 24 9.41 -16.92 -34.92
N PHE A 25 10.70 -16.65 -34.76
CA PHE A 25 11.30 -16.31 -33.46
C PHE A 25 11.11 -14.85 -33.04
N LEU A 26 10.82 -13.94 -33.98
CA LEU A 26 10.62 -12.53 -33.67
C LEU A 26 9.21 -12.22 -33.14
N PHE A 27 8.25 -13.13 -33.27
CA PHE A 27 6.87 -12.94 -32.84
C PHE A 27 6.57 -13.46 -31.42
N LEU A 28 7.55 -14.10 -30.75
CA LEU A 28 7.35 -14.71 -29.43
C LEU A 28 7.80 -13.80 -28.26
N PHE A 29 8.20 -12.55 -28.52
CA PHE A 29 8.85 -11.72 -27.49
C PHE A 29 8.03 -10.53 -26.99
N PHE A 30 6.72 -10.44 -27.28
CA PHE A 30 5.88 -9.32 -26.83
C PHE A 30 4.63 -9.76 -26.07
N LEU A 31 4.74 -10.75 -25.18
CA LEU A 31 3.76 -10.89 -24.10
C LEU A 31 4.29 -10.18 -22.85
N VAL A 32 4.45 -8.86 -22.93
CA VAL A 32 4.61 -8.03 -21.74
C VAL A 32 3.27 -8.05 -21.04
N CYS A 33 3.14 -8.91 -20.03
CA CYS A 33 2.03 -8.90 -19.12
C CYS A 33 2.12 -7.57 -18.32
N SER A 34 1.46 -6.52 -18.84
CA SER A 34 1.30 -5.27 -18.10
C SER A 34 0.45 -5.58 -16.90
N VAL A 35 1.05 -5.68 -15.71
CA VAL A 35 0.34 -5.62 -14.44
C VAL A 35 -0.23 -4.21 -14.36
N GLN A 36 -1.47 -4.04 -14.77
CA GLN A 36 -2.18 -2.78 -14.60
C GLN A 36 -2.62 -2.71 -13.14
N ALA A 37 -2.19 -1.67 -12.43
CA ALA A 37 -2.81 -1.30 -11.17
C ALA A 37 -4.29 -1.02 -11.42
N GLU A 38 -5.16 -1.68 -10.68
CA GLU A 38 -6.60 -1.44 -10.78
C GLU A 38 -6.91 -0.06 -10.20
N THR A 39 -7.54 0.81 -10.98
CA THR A 39 -7.93 2.15 -10.55
C THR A 39 -9.43 2.19 -10.33
N LEU A 40 -9.84 2.57 -9.11
CA LEU A 40 -11.22 2.85 -8.77
C LEU A 40 -11.42 4.37 -8.73
N THR A 41 -12.40 4.87 -9.47
CA THR A 41 -12.78 6.30 -9.43
C THR A 41 -14.17 6.45 -8.84
N GLY A 42 -14.34 7.43 -7.92
CA GLY A 42 -15.64 7.67 -7.32
C GLY A 42 -15.64 8.84 -6.35
N ARG A 43 -16.81 9.14 -5.77
CA ARG A 43 -16.98 10.19 -4.78
C ARG A 43 -16.88 9.62 -3.36
N VAL A 44 -16.15 10.29 -2.47
CA VAL A 44 -16.08 9.88 -1.07
C VAL A 44 -17.37 10.26 -0.35
N VAL A 45 -18.10 9.25 0.13
CA VAL A 45 -19.40 9.40 0.79
C VAL A 45 -19.36 9.08 2.28
N GLY A 46 -18.23 8.62 2.80
CA GLY A 46 -18.08 8.31 4.21
C GLY A 46 -16.62 8.26 4.66
N ILE A 47 -16.40 8.64 5.93
CA ILE A 47 -15.10 8.56 6.62
C ILE A 47 -15.32 7.74 7.88
N ALA A 48 -14.68 6.57 7.96
CA ALA A 48 -14.80 5.71 9.14
C ALA A 48 -13.88 6.18 10.28
N ASP A 49 -12.61 6.37 9.96
CA ASP A 49 -11.53 6.83 10.84
C ASP A 49 -10.48 7.60 10.04
N GLY A 50 -9.27 7.77 10.58
CA GLY A 50 -8.20 8.58 9.97
C GLY A 50 -7.52 7.96 8.75
N ASP A 51 -7.87 6.73 8.35
CA ASP A 51 -7.28 6.04 7.21
C ASP A 51 -8.24 5.11 6.47
N THR A 52 -9.52 5.19 6.77
CA THR A 52 -10.56 4.36 6.12
C THR A 52 -11.72 5.21 5.64
N ILE A 53 -12.00 5.15 4.33
CA ILE A 53 -13.07 5.89 3.66
C ILE A 53 -14.02 4.96 2.94
N THR A 54 -15.18 5.50 2.54
CA THR A 54 -16.13 4.84 1.63
C THR A 54 -16.25 5.66 0.36
N VAL A 55 -15.98 5.01 -0.77
CA VAL A 55 -16.06 5.61 -2.12
C VAL A 55 -17.29 5.04 -2.82
N LEU A 56 -18.10 5.91 -3.39
CA LEU A 56 -19.26 5.56 -4.24
C LEU A 56 -18.83 5.70 -5.71
N ASP A 57 -18.85 4.60 -6.45
CA ASP A 57 -18.50 4.58 -7.87
C ASP A 57 -19.67 5.03 -8.79
N ALA A 58 -19.42 5.06 -10.09
CA ALA A 58 -20.43 5.44 -11.09
C ALA A 58 -21.62 4.47 -11.16
N ASN A 59 -21.44 3.22 -10.74
CA ASN A 59 -22.48 2.18 -10.67
C ASN A 59 -23.28 2.23 -9.38
N ARG A 60 -23.05 3.25 -8.52
CA ARG A 60 -23.62 3.39 -7.18
C ARG A 60 -23.24 2.27 -6.21
N GLN A 61 -22.11 1.62 -6.44
CA GLN A 61 -21.55 0.66 -5.50
C GLN A 61 -20.62 1.37 -4.51
N GLN A 62 -20.70 0.95 -3.26
CA GLN A 62 -19.87 1.46 -2.19
C GLN A 62 -18.66 0.56 -1.98
N HIS A 63 -17.49 1.15 -2.00
CA HIS A 63 -16.21 0.48 -1.77
C HIS A 63 -15.57 1.02 -0.50
N LYS A 64 -15.23 0.13 0.43
CA LYS A 64 -14.42 0.50 1.61
C LYS A 64 -12.96 0.50 1.22
N ILE A 65 -12.31 1.64 1.40
CA ILE A 65 -10.91 1.86 1.06
C ILE A 65 -10.11 2.06 2.34
N ARG A 66 -9.07 1.26 2.53
CA ARG A 66 -8.03 1.46 3.53
C ARG A 66 -6.85 2.18 2.85
N LEU A 67 -6.50 3.34 3.33
CA LEU A 67 -5.39 4.13 2.81
C LEU A 67 -4.07 3.34 3.00
N SER A 68 -3.36 3.08 1.91
CA SER A 68 -2.11 2.29 1.93
C SER A 68 -0.94 3.07 2.54
N GLY A 69 0.03 2.35 3.13
CA GLY A 69 1.28 2.91 3.63
C GLY A 69 1.16 3.78 4.88
N ILE A 70 -0.03 3.94 5.45
CA ILE A 70 -0.25 4.69 6.69
C ILE A 70 -1.05 3.89 7.71
N ASP A 71 -0.93 4.27 8.98
CA ASP A 71 -1.77 3.77 10.06
C ASP A 71 -2.16 4.97 10.96
N ALA A 72 -3.46 5.23 11.03
CA ALA A 72 -3.99 6.37 11.77
C ALA A 72 -4.38 5.99 13.20
N PRO A 73 -4.36 6.94 14.16
CA PRO A 73 -4.84 6.69 15.48
C PRO A 73 -6.26 6.13 15.48
N GLU A 74 -6.50 5.10 16.31
CA GLU A 74 -7.81 4.48 16.49
C GLU A 74 -8.82 5.49 17.05
N LYS A 75 -10.12 5.31 16.80
CA LYS A 75 -11.18 6.21 17.26
C LYS A 75 -11.12 6.54 18.76
N ALA A 76 -10.73 5.56 19.60
CA ALA A 76 -10.61 5.75 21.05
C ALA A 76 -9.19 6.16 21.51
N GLN A 77 -8.29 6.39 20.56
CA GLN A 77 -6.91 6.79 20.83
C GLN A 77 -6.81 8.31 20.79
N PRO A 78 -5.88 8.93 21.56
CA PRO A 78 -5.55 10.34 21.37
C PRO A 78 -5.32 10.67 19.90
N PHE A 79 -5.84 11.78 19.42
CA PHE A 79 -5.83 12.22 18.01
C PHE A 79 -6.70 11.41 17.04
N GLY A 80 -7.42 10.36 17.45
CA GLY A 80 -8.28 9.58 16.57
C GLY A 80 -9.33 10.42 15.84
N ASP A 81 -10.10 11.23 16.58
CA ASP A 81 -11.11 12.10 16.00
C ASP A 81 -10.48 13.20 15.12
N ARG A 82 -9.36 13.80 15.54
CA ARG A 82 -8.64 14.81 14.75
C ARG A 82 -8.10 14.23 13.44
N SER A 83 -7.59 13.01 13.47
CA SER A 83 -7.13 12.31 12.29
C SER A 83 -8.28 12.06 11.29
N LYS A 84 -9.43 11.62 11.79
CA LYS A 84 -10.65 11.47 11.00
C LYS A 84 -11.12 12.79 10.39
N GLU A 85 -11.16 13.86 11.18
CA GLU A 85 -11.56 15.20 10.73
C GLU A 85 -10.60 15.74 9.65
N ASN A 86 -9.29 15.56 9.84
CA ASN A 86 -8.31 15.96 8.84
C ASN A 86 -8.51 15.20 7.52
N LEU A 87 -8.71 13.88 7.58
CA LEU A 87 -9.00 13.10 6.38
C LEU A 87 -10.29 13.56 5.70
N ALA A 88 -11.34 13.86 6.48
CA ALA A 88 -12.58 14.40 5.94
C ALA A 88 -12.35 15.72 5.18
N THR A 89 -11.57 16.63 5.72
CA THR A 89 -11.22 17.89 5.05
C THR A 89 -10.50 17.66 3.71
N LEU A 90 -9.66 16.64 3.65
CA LEU A 90 -8.90 16.30 2.45
C LEU A 90 -9.76 15.69 1.35
N VAL A 91 -10.69 14.76 1.70
CA VAL A 91 -11.32 13.89 0.70
C VAL A 91 -12.85 13.86 0.72
N PHE A 92 -13.55 14.28 1.78
CA PHE A 92 -15.00 14.12 1.90
C PHE A 92 -15.74 14.90 0.82
N ASP A 93 -16.74 14.26 0.21
CA ASP A 93 -17.57 14.76 -0.90
C ASP A 93 -16.78 15.12 -2.18
N LYS A 94 -15.51 14.70 -2.29
CA LYS A 94 -14.66 14.92 -3.46
C LYS A 94 -14.59 13.68 -4.34
N GLN A 95 -14.34 13.89 -5.64
CA GLN A 95 -13.94 12.83 -6.57
C GLN A 95 -12.51 12.42 -6.28
N VAL A 96 -12.30 11.12 -6.17
CA VAL A 96 -10.99 10.53 -5.93
C VAL A 96 -10.67 9.45 -6.96
N VAL A 97 -9.37 9.24 -7.17
CA VAL A 97 -8.83 8.07 -7.84
C VAL A 97 -8.11 7.24 -6.79
N VAL A 98 -8.46 5.96 -6.70
CA VAL A 98 -7.82 5.00 -5.80
C VAL A 98 -6.94 4.08 -6.64
N GLU A 99 -5.64 4.16 -6.47
CA GLU A 99 -4.67 3.24 -7.06
C GLU A 99 -4.49 2.05 -6.11
N SER A 100 -4.93 0.86 -6.54
CA SER A 100 -4.94 -0.34 -5.72
C SER A 100 -4.46 -1.56 -6.50
N ASN A 101 -3.89 -2.52 -5.78
CA ASN A 101 -3.53 -3.83 -6.32
C ASN A 101 -3.99 -5.00 -5.43
N LYS A 102 -4.66 -4.72 -4.32
CA LYS A 102 -5.07 -5.76 -3.36
C LYS A 102 -6.27 -5.38 -2.51
N GLN A 103 -6.86 -6.41 -1.93
CA GLN A 103 -7.79 -6.30 -0.82
C GLN A 103 -7.17 -6.87 0.45
N ASP A 104 -7.58 -6.36 1.59
CA ASP A 104 -7.20 -6.92 2.88
C ASP A 104 -8.12 -8.09 3.30
N ARG A 105 -7.78 -8.75 4.41
CA ARG A 105 -8.56 -9.87 4.96
C ARG A 105 -9.99 -9.51 5.38
N TYR A 106 -10.31 -8.23 5.45
CA TYR A 106 -11.65 -7.72 5.79
C TYR A 106 -12.45 -7.29 4.55
N GLY A 107 -11.92 -7.53 3.35
CA GLY A 107 -12.54 -7.18 2.06
C GLY A 107 -12.44 -5.69 1.71
N ARG A 108 -11.58 -4.90 2.40
CA ARG A 108 -11.35 -3.51 2.04
C ARG A 108 -10.31 -3.44 0.93
N THR A 109 -10.54 -2.59 -0.05
CA THR A 109 -9.52 -2.24 -1.04
C THR A 109 -8.42 -1.42 -0.37
N VAL A 110 -7.16 -1.86 -0.47
CA VAL A 110 -6.00 -1.14 0.06
C VAL A 110 -5.39 -0.33 -1.06
N GLY A 111 -5.34 1.00 -0.92
CA GLY A 111 -4.89 1.85 -2.03
C GLY A 111 -4.39 3.23 -1.64
N LYS A 112 -3.69 3.85 -2.58
CA LYS A 112 -3.33 5.26 -2.55
C LYS A 112 -4.51 6.08 -3.07
N VAL A 113 -4.95 7.06 -2.31
CA VAL A 113 -6.10 7.91 -2.63
C VAL A 113 -5.61 9.24 -3.15
N LEU A 114 -5.95 9.55 -4.40
CA LEU A 114 -5.59 10.80 -5.06
C LEU A 114 -6.80 11.72 -5.19
N VAL A 115 -6.66 12.96 -4.75
CA VAL A 115 -7.62 14.04 -4.94
C VAL A 115 -6.99 15.09 -5.84
N ASN A 116 -7.53 15.29 -7.04
CA ASN A 116 -6.93 16.19 -8.04
C ASN A 116 -5.42 15.91 -8.27
N GLY A 117 -5.02 14.63 -8.25
CA GLY A 117 -3.63 14.20 -8.38
C GLY A 117 -2.78 14.32 -7.12
N ALA A 118 -3.28 14.91 -6.03
CA ALA A 118 -2.57 15.01 -4.75
C ALA A 118 -2.82 13.77 -3.89
N ASP A 119 -1.75 13.21 -3.31
CA ASP A 119 -1.78 12.04 -2.44
C ASP A 119 -2.34 12.41 -1.05
N ALA A 120 -3.57 11.95 -0.75
CA ALA A 120 -4.25 12.18 0.53
C ALA A 120 -3.62 11.38 1.68
N ASN A 121 -3.07 10.18 1.38
CA ASN A 121 -2.38 9.35 2.37
C ASN A 121 -1.13 10.08 2.88
N LEU A 122 -0.29 10.58 1.96
CA LEU A 122 0.89 11.39 2.29
C LEU A 122 0.51 12.67 3.03
N ALA A 123 -0.61 13.32 2.65
CA ALA A 123 -1.09 14.53 3.32
C ALA A 123 -1.45 14.28 4.80
N GLN A 124 -2.03 13.12 5.13
CA GLN A 124 -2.28 12.69 6.52
C GLN A 124 -0.97 12.58 7.31
N VAL A 125 0.08 12.00 6.73
CA VAL A 125 1.40 11.89 7.39
C VAL A 125 2.01 13.27 7.60
N LYS A 126 1.99 14.14 6.57
CA LYS A 126 2.51 15.52 6.67
C LYS A 126 1.81 16.35 7.74
N ALA A 127 0.51 16.16 7.92
CA ALA A 127 -0.28 16.82 8.95
C ALA A 127 -0.03 16.24 10.37
N GLY A 128 0.79 15.19 10.49
CA GLY A 128 0.98 14.47 11.75
C GLY A 128 -0.31 13.83 12.25
N MET A 129 -1.17 13.36 11.33
CA MET A 129 -2.46 12.75 11.65
C MET A 129 -2.46 11.24 11.37
N ALA A 130 -1.37 10.70 10.82
CA ALA A 130 -1.12 9.28 10.65
C ALA A 130 0.38 8.99 10.75
N TRP A 131 0.69 7.76 11.11
CA TRP A 131 2.04 7.20 11.07
C TRP A 131 2.32 6.65 9.67
N TRP A 132 3.56 6.75 9.20
CA TRP A 132 4.00 5.93 8.09
C TRP A 132 4.11 4.47 8.55
N TYR A 133 3.37 3.55 7.91
CA TYR A 133 3.30 2.16 8.33
C TYR A 133 4.41 1.32 7.69
N ARG A 134 5.56 1.27 8.33
CA ARG A 134 6.80 0.67 7.83
C ARG A 134 6.70 -0.83 7.54
N GLU A 135 5.80 -1.55 8.22
CA GLU A 135 5.59 -2.98 7.99
C GLU A 135 5.22 -3.30 6.53
N TYR A 136 4.54 -2.37 5.86
CA TYR A 136 4.15 -2.49 4.46
C TYR A 136 4.94 -1.57 3.51
N ALA A 137 6.12 -1.09 3.93
CA ALA A 137 6.94 -0.20 3.10
C ALA A 137 7.40 -0.85 1.79
N ASN A 138 7.57 -2.18 1.78
CA ASN A 138 7.92 -2.95 0.58
C ASN A 138 6.82 -2.97 -0.50
N GLU A 139 5.59 -2.59 -0.16
CA GLU A 139 4.48 -2.47 -1.11
C GLU A 139 4.40 -1.09 -1.76
N GLN A 140 5.15 -0.12 -1.26
CA GLN A 140 5.24 1.22 -1.81
C GLN A 140 6.38 1.33 -2.83
N SER A 141 6.26 2.26 -3.79
CA SER A 141 7.37 2.62 -4.65
C SER A 141 8.54 3.22 -3.84
N ASP A 142 9.76 3.15 -4.36
CA ASP A 142 10.92 3.76 -3.72
C ASP A 142 10.75 5.27 -3.52
N VAL A 143 10.03 5.92 -4.41
CA VAL A 143 9.72 7.35 -4.32
C VAL A 143 8.76 7.61 -3.16
N ASP A 144 7.66 6.86 -3.09
CA ASP A 144 6.68 7.02 -2.02
C ASP A 144 7.29 6.73 -0.65
N ARG A 145 8.06 5.65 -0.51
CA ARG A 145 8.76 5.34 0.75
C ARG A 145 9.56 6.53 1.28
N ARG A 146 10.37 7.14 0.40
CA ARG A 146 11.17 8.32 0.79
C ARG A 146 10.30 9.52 1.16
N LEU A 147 9.23 9.77 0.41
CA LEU A 147 8.34 10.90 0.66
C LEU A 147 7.58 10.75 1.98
N TYR A 148 7.10 9.52 2.30
CA TYR A 148 6.37 9.26 3.54
C TYR A 148 7.30 9.31 4.76
N GLU A 149 8.51 8.74 4.63
CA GLU A 149 9.53 8.81 5.68
C GLU A 149 9.91 10.26 6.00
N GLN A 150 10.23 11.05 4.96
CA GLN A 150 10.56 12.47 5.13
C GLN A 150 9.41 13.28 5.73
N ALA A 151 8.18 12.99 5.30
CA ALA A 151 6.99 13.67 5.83
C ALA A 151 6.79 13.38 7.32
N GLU A 152 6.94 12.12 7.74
CA GLU A 152 6.86 11.76 9.15
C GLU A 152 7.98 12.39 9.97
N GLN A 153 9.24 12.35 9.50
CA GLN A 153 10.37 12.98 10.17
C GLN A 153 10.19 14.50 10.34
N GLN A 154 9.64 15.17 9.33
CA GLN A 154 9.33 16.59 9.40
C GLN A 154 8.23 16.87 10.43
N ALA A 155 7.14 16.08 10.42
CA ALA A 155 6.06 16.23 11.38
C ALA A 155 6.54 16.00 12.82
N GLN A 156 7.42 15.00 13.04
CA GLN A 156 8.07 14.73 14.34
C GLN A 156 8.92 15.90 14.80
N THR A 157 9.81 16.39 13.94
CA THR A 157 10.73 17.50 14.25
C THR A 157 9.98 18.78 14.61
N GLN A 158 8.89 19.06 13.91
CA GLN A 158 8.04 20.22 14.09
C GLN A 158 6.98 20.03 15.18
N ARG A 159 6.87 18.83 15.77
CA ARG A 159 5.86 18.44 16.75
C ARG A 159 4.43 18.73 16.29
N ILE A 160 4.13 18.41 15.02
CA ILE A 160 2.81 18.63 14.41
C ILE A 160 1.87 17.46 14.76
N GLY A 161 0.61 17.78 15.00
CA GLY A 161 -0.45 16.79 15.19
C GLY A 161 -0.16 15.87 16.37
N LEU A 162 -0.22 14.56 16.16
CA LEU A 162 0.04 13.51 17.16
C LEU A 162 1.45 13.61 17.77
N TRP A 163 2.42 14.20 17.05
CA TRP A 163 3.80 14.39 17.51
C TRP A 163 3.95 15.53 18.54
N SER A 164 2.88 16.30 18.79
CA SER A 164 2.84 17.26 19.92
C SER A 164 2.71 16.56 21.27
N ASP A 165 2.27 15.31 21.30
CA ASP A 165 2.28 14.48 22.51
C ASP A 165 3.72 14.17 22.91
N LYS A 166 3.96 14.05 24.23
CA LYS A 166 5.28 13.67 24.76
C LYS A 166 5.65 12.23 24.44
N ASN A 167 4.64 11.34 24.42
CA ASN A 167 4.78 9.91 24.19
C ASN A 167 3.69 9.41 23.25
N PRO A 168 3.78 9.74 21.95
CA PRO A 168 2.78 9.31 20.99
C PRO A 168 2.83 7.79 20.84
N VAL A 169 1.69 7.12 21.07
CA VAL A 169 1.56 5.66 20.97
C VAL A 169 1.16 5.31 19.55
N PRO A 170 1.88 4.41 18.86
CA PRO A 170 1.48 3.94 17.54
C PRO A 170 0.15 3.16 17.58
N PRO A 171 -0.68 3.23 16.52
CA PRO A 171 -1.97 2.52 16.49
C PRO A 171 -1.85 1.02 16.66
N TRP A 172 -0.82 0.39 16.11
CA TRP A 172 -0.56 -1.05 16.26
C TRP A 172 -0.28 -1.44 17.72
N ASP A 173 0.46 -0.63 18.48
CA ASP A 173 0.72 -0.87 19.90
C ASP A 173 -0.55 -0.63 20.75
N PHE A 174 -1.32 0.40 20.41
CA PHE A 174 -2.61 0.67 21.06
C PHE A 174 -3.60 -0.49 20.87
N ARG A 175 -3.66 -1.09 19.67
CA ARG A 175 -4.49 -2.29 19.41
C ARG A 175 -4.02 -3.48 20.24
N HIS A 176 -2.71 -3.69 20.37
CA HIS A 176 -2.15 -4.77 21.16
C HIS A 176 -2.41 -4.59 22.66
N ALA A 177 -2.26 -3.38 23.19
CA ALA A 177 -2.57 -3.07 24.59
C ALA A 177 -4.05 -3.32 24.91
N LYS A 178 -4.96 -2.93 23.98
CA LYS A 178 -6.40 -3.15 24.13
C LYS A 178 -6.81 -4.62 24.04
N ALA A 179 -6.06 -5.44 23.31
CA ALA A 179 -6.25 -6.89 23.24
C ALA A 179 -5.78 -7.63 24.49
N GLY A 180 -5.37 -6.93 25.56
CA GLY A 180 -4.86 -7.52 26.80
C GLY A 180 -3.45 -8.12 26.66
N VAL A 181 -2.77 -7.84 25.57
CA VAL A 181 -1.36 -8.15 25.43
C VAL A 181 -0.58 -7.01 26.08
N ASN A 182 -0.30 -7.13 27.37
CA ASN A 182 0.64 -6.25 28.07
C ASN A 182 2.02 -6.42 27.43
N VAL A 183 2.39 -5.53 26.49
CA VAL A 183 3.71 -5.49 25.88
C VAL A 183 4.78 -5.06 26.91
N ASP A 184 4.36 -4.41 27.99
CA ASP A 184 5.25 -3.94 29.07
C ASP A 184 5.68 -5.00 30.10
N GLN A 185 5.11 -6.19 30.09
CA GLN A 185 5.66 -7.27 30.87
C GLN A 185 6.70 -8.01 30.03
N GLN A 186 7.94 -7.55 30.08
CA GLN A 186 9.09 -8.39 29.75
C GLN A 186 9.01 -9.64 30.60
N CYS A 187 8.62 -10.76 29.96
CA CYS A 187 8.63 -12.08 30.57
C CYS A 187 9.87 -12.86 30.08
N PRO A 188 11.08 -12.46 30.46
CA PRO A 188 12.27 -13.16 30.02
C PRO A 188 12.26 -14.58 30.55
N CYS A 189 12.68 -15.55 29.73
CA CYS A 189 12.79 -16.95 30.14
C CYS A 189 13.82 -17.18 31.24
N SER A 190 14.64 -16.19 31.58
CA SER A 190 15.64 -16.20 32.63
C SER A 190 15.08 -15.97 34.06
N VAL A 191 13.82 -15.50 34.17
CA VAL A 191 13.18 -15.20 35.43
C VAL A 191 12.01 -16.16 35.66
N THR A 192 11.72 -16.52 36.92
CA THR A 192 10.59 -17.41 37.31
C THR A 192 9.21 -16.81 37.01
N ALA A 193 9.14 -15.54 36.60
CA ALA A 193 7.91 -14.88 36.18
C ALA A 193 7.45 -15.44 34.82
N ARG A 194 6.20 -15.94 34.77
CA ARG A 194 5.58 -16.53 33.60
C ARG A 194 4.40 -15.68 33.17
N CYS A 195 4.39 -15.24 31.91
CA CYS A 195 3.24 -14.53 31.34
C CYS A 195 2.15 -15.50 30.89
N THR A 196 0.92 -15.07 31.01
CA THR A 196 -0.24 -15.82 30.53
C THR A 196 -0.70 -15.18 29.22
N GLY A 197 -0.74 -15.96 28.15
CA GLY A 197 -1.25 -15.50 26.85
C GLY A 197 -2.79 -15.37 26.86
N PRO A 198 -3.36 -14.72 25.83
CA PRO A 198 -4.81 -14.47 25.75
C PRO A 198 -5.70 -15.73 25.72
N LYS A 199 -5.12 -16.90 25.45
CA LYS A 199 -5.78 -18.21 25.50
C LYS A 199 -5.43 -19.01 26.77
N GLY A 200 -4.88 -18.35 27.82
CA GLY A 200 -4.51 -18.99 29.09
C GLY A 200 -3.20 -19.78 29.05
N GLY A 201 -2.54 -19.92 27.92
CA GLY A 201 -1.24 -20.60 27.81
C GLY A 201 -0.12 -19.80 28.48
N ARG A 202 0.72 -20.47 29.27
CA ARG A 202 1.88 -19.84 29.94
C ARG A 202 3.07 -19.78 28.98
N TYR A 203 3.76 -18.65 28.92
CA TYR A 203 4.93 -18.46 28.03
C TYR A 203 5.96 -17.54 28.67
N CYS A 204 7.19 -17.62 28.17
CA CYS A 204 8.25 -16.65 28.39
C CYS A 204 8.81 -16.17 27.04
N LEU A 205 9.53 -15.05 27.04
CA LEU A 205 10.21 -14.50 25.87
C LEU A 205 11.70 -14.88 25.91
N THR A 206 12.20 -15.44 24.82
CA THR A 206 13.63 -15.66 24.60
C THR A 206 14.34 -14.33 24.38
N GLU A 207 15.67 -14.31 24.41
CA GLU A 207 16.49 -13.11 24.11
C GLU A 207 16.20 -12.54 22.72
N SER A 208 15.75 -13.36 21.78
CA SER A 208 15.30 -12.94 20.44
C SER A 208 13.86 -12.43 20.39
N GLY A 209 13.15 -12.32 21.52
CA GLY A 209 11.76 -11.89 21.59
C GLY A 209 10.72 -12.94 21.19
N SER A 210 11.15 -14.19 20.90
CA SER A 210 10.26 -15.28 20.52
C SER A 210 9.55 -15.87 21.73
N LYS A 211 8.24 -16.21 21.62
CA LYS A 211 7.48 -16.84 22.70
C LYS A 211 7.84 -18.33 22.82
N LYS A 212 8.27 -18.76 24.00
CA LYS A 212 8.42 -20.16 24.36
C LYS A 212 7.30 -20.56 25.30
N TYR A 213 6.38 -21.42 24.86
CA TYR A 213 5.29 -21.96 25.69
C TYR A 213 5.81 -23.09 26.57
N GLN A 214 5.21 -23.19 27.76
CA GLN A 214 5.53 -24.25 28.77
C GLN A 214 4.28 -25.02 29.11
#